data_7fffed3a0bce3e4a7a52ee3ae56ff630
#
_entry.id   7fffed3a0bce3e4a7a52ee3ae56ff630
#
_cell.length_a   1.000
_cell.length_b   1.000
_cell.length_c   1.000
_cell.angle_alpha   90.00
_cell.angle_beta   90.00
_cell.angle_gamma   90.00
#
_symmetry.space_group_name_H-M   'P 1'
#
loop_
_entity.id
_entity.type
_entity.pdbx_description
1 polymer ?
#
loop_
_entity_poly.entity_id
_entity_poly.type
_entity_poly.pdbx_seq_one_letter_code
_entity_poly.pdbx_strand_id
1 'polypeptide(L)'
;MDTIIIYGSCYGTTKIYAEALAERMGLHAVPYDRAGDLGGYQKIIYLGGLYAGGVKGLAKTVRKVDPTVCRRLAVITVGLADPEDEKNVRNIRTSAGKQIPEAMREKTEFYHLRGGIDYARLNFMHRTMMKLLCDQVKKKPLEDQDAETRAMIETYGKKVDFMDMGRLDDLARQLG
;
A
#
# COMPACT_ATOMS: atom_id res chain seq x y z
N MET A 1 -15.71 -17.84 5.00
CA MET A 1 -15.69 -16.67 4.07
C MET A 1 -14.42 -16.79 3.24
N ASP A 2 -14.52 -16.66 1.94
CA ASP A 2 -13.34 -16.97 1.12
C ASP A 2 -12.41 -15.79 0.92
N THR A 3 -12.91 -14.54 1.00
CA THR A 3 -12.15 -13.33 0.68
C THR A 3 -12.33 -12.25 1.75
N ILE A 4 -11.22 -11.56 2.08
CA ILE A 4 -11.23 -10.38 2.95
C ILE A 4 -10.39 -9.27 2.32
N ILE A 5 -10.85 -8.02 2.49
CA ILE A 5 -10.09 -6.83 2.12
C ILE A 5 -9.57 -6.16 3.39
N ILE A 6 -8.25 -5.95 3.45
CA ILE A 6 -7.57 -5.34 4.59
C ILE A 6 -6.78 -4.14 4.09
N TYR A 7 -6.70 -3.08 4.88
CA TYR A 7 -5.91 -1.91 4.49
C TYR A 7 -5.04 -1.33 5.61
N GLY A 8 -3.92 -0.75 5.21
CA GLY A 8 -3.04 0.07 6.04
C GLY A 8 -2.88 1.45 5.44
N SER A 9 -3.54 2.46 6.05
CA SER A 9 -3.51 3.84 5.57
C SER A 9 -2.81 4.75 6.57
N CYS A 10 -2.00 5.71 6.06
CA CYS A 10 -1.40 6.78 6.85
C CYS A 10 -2.14 8.11 6.65
N TYR A 11 -2.50 8.43 5.42
CA TYR A 11 -2.99 9.76 5.02
C TYR A 11 -4.41 9.75 4.45
N GLY A 12 -5.07 8.60 4.50
CA GLY A 12 -6.48 8.46 4.12
C GLY A 12 -6.72 7.92 2.70
N THR A 13 -5.84 8.15 1.72
CA THR A 13 -6.06 7.73 0.32
C THR A 13 -6.17 6.22 0.16
N THR A 14 -5.32 5.45 0.86
CA THR A 14 -5.40 3.98 0.85
C THR A 14 -6.75 3.48 1.40
N LYS A 15 -7.26 4.12 2.45
CA LYS A 15 -8.58 3.80 3.00
C LYS A 15 -9.67 4.04 1.97
N ILE A 16 -9.66 5.19 1.28
CA ILE A 16 -10.64 5.53 0.24
C ILE A 16 -10.63 4.47 -0.87
N TYR A 17 -9.47 4.07 -1.36
CA TYR A 17 -9.34 2.99 -2.33
C TYR A 17 -9.88 1.66 -1.82
N ALA A 18 -9.56 1.29 -0.57
CA ALA A 18 -9.98 0.03 0.00
C ALA A 18 -11.51 -0.06 0.17
N GLU A 19 -12.14 1.01 0.64
CA GLU A 19 -13.59 1.10 0.79
C GLU A 19 -14.29 1.06 -0.58
N ALA A 20 -13.77 1.80 -1.56
CA ALA A 20 -14.33 1.81 -2.91
C ALA A 20 -14.13 0.48 -3.66
N LEU A 21 -13.03 -0.24 -3.44
CA LEU A 21 -12.83 -1.58 -3.99
C LEU A 21 -13.77 -2.59 -3.32
N ALA A 22 -13.93 -2.49 -2.01
CA ALA A 22 -14.83 -3.36 -1.24
C ALA A 22 -16.28 -3.20 -1.69
N GLU A 23 -16.74 -1.98 -1.94
CA GLU A 23 -18.08 -1.72 -2.48
C GLU A 23 -18.28 -2.42 -3.84
N ARG A 24 -17.30 -2.29 -4.76
CA ARG A 24 -17.35 -2.94 -6.09
C ARG A 24 -17.39 -4.47 -6.03
N MET A 25 -16.77 -5.04 -5.00
CA MET A 25 -16.71 -6.49 -4.81
C MET A 25 -17.81 -7.04 -3.89
N GLY A 26 -18.68 -6.19 -3.36
CA GLY A 26 -19.71 -6.61 -2.39
C GLY A 26 -19.12 -7.10 -1.06
N LEU A 27 -17.96 -6.55 -0.65
CA LEU A 27 -17.22 -6.90 0.54
C LEU A 27 -17.10 -5.70 1.50
N HIS A 28 -16.46 -5.92 2.64
CA HIS A 28 -16.08 -4.86 3.58
C HIS A 28 -14.56 -4.76 3.70
N ALA A 29 -14.06 -3.53 3.79
CA ALA A 29 -12.65 -3.27 4.04
C ALA A 29 -12.40 -3.09 5.55
N VAL A 30 -11.39 -3.77 6.08
CA VAL A 30 -11.03 -3.77 7.50
C VAL A 30 -9.64 -3.16 7.68
N PRO A 31 -9.42 -2.21 8.60
CA PRO A 31 -8.08 -1.73 8.88
C PRO A 31 -7.22 -2.84 9.50
N TYR A 32 -5.93 -2.90 9.14
CA TYR A 32 -5.02 -4.01 9.50
C TYR A 32 -4.87 -4.22 11.02
N ASP A 33 -5.00 -3.18 11.81
CA ASP A 33 -4.90 -3.21 13.26
C ASP A 33 -6.17 -3.74 13.95
N ARG A 34 -7.28 -3.80 13.20
CA ARG A 34 -8.57 -4.37 13.65
C ARG A 34 -8.87 -5.71 12.98
N ALA A 35 -8.08 -6.12 12.00
CA ALA A 35 -8.20 -7.45 11.43
C ALA A 35 -7.87 -8.51 12.48
N GLY A 36 -8.83 -9.38 12.77
CA GLY A 36 -8.69 -10.49 13.73
C GLY A 36 -7.79 -11.60 13.22
N ASP A 37 -8.19 -12.85 13.47
CA ASP A 37 -7.56 -14.04 12.91
C ASP A 37 -7.81 -14.12 11.38
N LEU A 38 -6.77 -14.41 10.62
CA LEU A 38 -6.81 -14.54 9.18
C LEU A 38 -6.58 -15.97 8.69
N GLY A 39 -6.46 -16.93 9.60
CA GLY A 39 -6.14 -18.32 9.26
C GLY A 39 -7.19 -19.04 8.42
N GLY A 40 -8.45 -18.57 8.42
CA GLY A 40 -9.54 -19.17 7.66
C GLY A 40 -9.79 -18.62 6.26
N TYR A 41 -9.06 -17.57 5.83
CA TYR A 41 -9.30 -16.92 4.54
C TYR A 41 -8.46 -17.52 3.42
N GLN A 42 -9.11 -17.90 2.32
CA GLN A 42 -8.43 -18.42 1.14
C GLN A 42 -7.85 -17.32 0.23
N LYS A 43 -8.48 -16.14 0.22
CA LYS A 43 -8.06 -14.97 -0.54
C LYS A 43 -7.97 -13.76 0.38
N ILE A 44 -6.83 -13.08 0.34
CA ILE A 44 -6.60 -11.84 1.07
C ILE A 44 -6.21 -10.76 0.07
N ILE A 45 -6.95 -9.66 0.08
CA ILE A 45 -6.64 -8.45 -0.69
C ILE A 45 -6.16 -7.40 0.31
N TYR A 46 -4.90 -7.01 0.18
CA TYR A 46 -4.27 -6.06 1.07
C TYR A 46 -3.94 -4.75 0.35
N LEU A 47 -4.52 -3.65 0.78
CA LEU A 47 -4.16 -2.32 0.29
C LEU A 47 -3.27 -1.62 1.32
N GLY A 48 -2.08 -1.20 0.91
CA GLY A 48 -1.13 -0.55 1.82
C GLY A 48 -0.48 0.68 1.25
N GLY A 49 -0.51 1.76 2.03
CA GLY A 49 0.26 2.95 1.71
C GLY A 49 1.76 2.69 1.82
N LEU A 50 2.52 3.17 0.84
CA LEU A 50 3.98 3.14 0.91
C LEU A 50 4.46 4.11 1.98
N TYR A 51 5.29 3.60 2.88
CA TYR A 51 5.77 4.36 4.02
C TYR A 51 7.11 3.82 4.51
N ALA A 52 8.09 4.70 4.67
CA ALA A 52 9.42 4.37 5.19
C ALA A 52 10.07 3.12 4.56
N GLY A 53 9.95 2.97 3.23
CA GLY A 53 10.55 1.88 2.47
C GLY A 53 9.80 0.55 2.54
N GLY A 54 8.57 0.53 3.05
CA GLY A 54 7.72 -0.66 3.12
C GLY A 54 6.25 -0.35 2.87
N VAL A 55 5.41 -1.34 3.08
CA VAL A 55 3.96 -1.25 2.97
C VAL A 55 3.35 -1.24 4.36
N LYS A 56 2.60 -0.19 4.68
CA LYS A 56 2.01 0.03 6.00
C LYS A 56 1.17 -1.15 6.46
N GLY A 57 1.54 -1.77 7.57
CA GLY A 57 0.78 -2.85 8.22
C GLY A 57 0.92 -4.23 7.58
N LEU A 58 1.50 -4.36 6.37
CA LEU A 58 1.59 -5.62 5.63
C LEU A 58 2.27 -6.73 6.45
N ALA A 59 3.44 -6.48 7.01
CA ALA A 59 4.18 -7.47 7.80
C ALA A 59 3.40 -7.99 9.03
N LYS A 60 2.58 -7.12 9.65
CA LYS A 60 1.71 -7.54 10.77
C LYS A 60 0.54 -8.39 10.30
N THR A 61 0.00 -8.08 9.13
CA THR A 61 -1.13 -8.80 8.54
C THR A 61 -0.73 -10.20 8.11
N VAL A 62 0.36 -10.34 7.34
CA VAL A 62 0.76 -11.64 6.80
C VAL A 62 1.19 -12.64 7.87
N ARG A 63 1.60 -12.18 9.06
CA ARG A 63 1.89 -13.06 10.21
C ARG A 63 0.65 -13.74 10.80
N LYS A 64 -0.54 -13.25 10.50
CA LYS A 64 -1.82 -13.82 10.95
C LYS A 64 -2.42 -14.77 9.92
N VAL A 65 -1.80 -14.91 8.76
CA VAL A 65 -2.28 -15.72 7.65
C VAL A 65 -1.75 -17.14 7.79
N ASP A 66 -2.63 -18.13 7.63
CA ASP A 66 -2.21 -19.52 7.48
C ASP A 66 -1.84 -19.77 6.01
N PRO A 67 -0.54 -20.02 5.71
CA PRO A 67 -0.12 -20.24 4.34
C PRO A 67 -0.63 -21.55 3.73
N THR A 68 -1.14 -22.47 4.54
CA THR A 68 -1.72 -23.73 4.04
C THR A 68 -3.16 -23.54 3.54
N VAL A 69 -3.87 -22.59 4.11
CA VAL A 69 -5.25 -22.23 3.76
C VAL A 69 -5.30 -21.14 2.69
N CYS A 70 -4.50 -20.09 2.86
CA CYS A 70 -4.47 -18.97 1.93
C CYS A 70 -3.87 -19.39 0.58
N ARG A 71 -4.64 -19.22 -0.48
CA ARG A 71 -4.28 -19.57 -1.87
C ARG A 71 -3.83 -18.36 -2.68
N ARG A 72 -4.30 -17.16 -2.30
CA ARG A 72 -4.00 -15.93 -3.03
C ARG A 72 -3.88 -14.75 -2.06
N LEU A 73 -2.76 -14.03 -2.15
CA LEU A 73 -2.53 -12.75 -1.49
C LEU A 73 -2.31 -11.68 -2.56
N ALA A 74 -3.28 -10.79 -2.74
CA ALA A 74 -3.13 -9.63 -3.61
C ALA A 74 -2.68 -8.43 -2.78
N VAL A 75 -1.50 -7.90 -3.06
CA VAL A 75 -0.96 -6.71 -2.39
C VAL A 75 -1.05 -5.52 -3.33
N ILE A 76 -1.89 -4.56 -3.00
CA ILE A 76 -2.09 -3.32 -3.74
C ILE A 76 -1.36 -2.20 -2.98
N THR A 77 -0.28 -1.69 -3.55
CA THR A 77 0.47 -0.58 -2.95
C THR A 77 -0.08 0.76 -3.42
N VAL A 78 -0.11 1.73 -2.54
CA VAL A 78 -0.53 3.10 -2.83
C VAL A 78 0.62 4.04 -2.51
N GLY A 79 1.18 4.68 -3.52
CA GLY A 79 2.33 5.59 -3.41
C GLY A 79 2.12 6.91 -4.13
N LEU A 80 3.10 7.79 -4.09
CA LEU A 80 3.07 9.09 -4.76
C LEU A 80 3.69 9.08 -6.15
N ALA A 81 4.66 8.18 -6.38
CA ALA A 81 5.32 8.03 -7.66
C ALA A 81 4.43 7.36 -8.72
N ASP A 82 4.80 7.52 -9.97
CA ASP A 82 4.08 6.93 -11.09
C ASP A 82 4.15 5.39 -11.04
N PRO A 83 3.01 4.70 -10.99
CA PRO A 83 2.96 3.24 -10.99
C PRO A 83 3.27 2.61 -12.36
N GLU A 84 3.44 3.41 -13.41
CA GLU A 84 3.86 2.94 -14.74
C GLU A 84 5.37 2.99 -14.93
N ASP A 85 6.11 3.63 -14.03
CA ASP A 85 7.58 3.57 -14.00
C ASP A 85 8.03 2.17 -13.55
N GLU A 86 8.54 1.38 -14.49
CA GLU A 86 8.98 0.01 -14.25
C GLU A 86 10.09 -0.10 -13.19
N LYS A 87 10.99 0.88 -13.11
CA LYS A 87 12.05 0.92 -12.09
C LYS A 87 11.44 1.12 -10.71
N ASN A 88 10.47 2.04 -10.62
CA ASN A 88 9.72 2.27 -9.39
C ASN A 88 8.99 1.00 -8.93
N VAL A 89 8.26 0.36 -9.84
CA VAL A 89 7.52 -0.89 -9.57
C VAL A 89 8.46 -2.00 -9.09
N ARG A 90 9.62 -2.18 -9.73
CA ARG A 90 10.63 -3.16 -9.27
C ARG A 90 11.12 -2.87 -7.86
N ASN A 91 11.40 -1.62 -7.54
CA ASN A 91 11.84 -1.20 -6.20
C ASN A 91 10.77 -1.47 -5.14
N ILE A 92 9.51 -1.12 -5.45
CA ILE A 92 8.36 -1.38 -4.57
C ILE A 92 8.20 -2.87 -4.32
N ARG A 93 8.20 -3.70 -5.37
CA ARG A 93 8.07 -5.15 -5.25
C ARG A 93 9.19 -5.78 -4.44
N THR A 94 10.42 -5.32 -4.63
CA THR A 94 11.59 -5.78 -3.86
C THR A 94 11.43 -5.44 -2.37
N SER A 95 11.04 -4.21 -2.06
CA SER A 95 10.84 -3.77 -0.67
C SER A 95 9.66 -4.45 0.00
N ALA A 96 8.51 -4.52 -0.68
CA ALA A 96 7.31 -5.17 -0.18
C ALA A 96 7.52 -6.69 -0.02
N GLY A 97 8.24 -7.31 -0.96
CA GLY A 97 8.56 -8.74 -0.92
C GLY A 97 9.34 -9.17 0.32
N LYS A 98 10.15 -8.28 0.89
CA LYS A 98 10.85 -8.55 2.17
C LYS A 98 9.89 -8.68 3.36
N GLN A 99 8.68 -8.13 3.26
CA GLN A 99 7.65 -8.23 4.29
C GLN A 99 6.80 -9.51 4.15
N ILE A 100 6.92 -10.22 3.02
CA ILE A 100 6.15 -11.43 2.72
C ILE A 100 6.94 -12.67 3.16
N PRO A 101 6.37 -13.55 4.02
CA PRO A 101 6.95 -14.84 4.35
C PRO A 101 7.21 -15.68 3.11
N GLU A 102 8.26 -16.49 3.12
CA GLU A 102 8.64 -17.34 1.97
C GLU A 102 7.50 -18.24 1.49
N ALA A 103 6.78 -18.86 2.41
CA ALA A 103 5.63 -19.73 2.10
C ALA A 103 4.47 -19.03 1.39
N MET A 104 4.45 -17.69 1.38
CA MET A 104 3.42 -16.88 0.73
C MET A 104 3.88 -16.25 -0.59
N ARG A 105 5.17 -16.25 -0.91
CA ARG A 105 5.73 -15.50 -2.05
C ARG A 105 5.11 -15.92 -3.39
N GLU A 106 5.02 -17.20 -3.65
CA GLU A 106 4.45 -17.73 -4.91
C GLU A 106 2.94 -17.49 -5.04
N LYS A 107 2.26 -17.22 -3.91
CA LYS A 107 0.83 -16.92 -3.84
C LYS A 107 0.54 -15.42 -3.83
N THR A 108 1.59 -14.58 -3.89
CA THR A 108 1.47 -13.13 -3.77
C THR A 108 1.57 -12.47 -5.12
N GLU A 109 0.57 -11.65 -5.42
CA GLU A 109 0.52 -10.77 -6.59
C GLU A 109 0.60 -9.32 -6.13
N PHE A 110 1.30 -8.48 -6.91
CA PHE A 110 1.45 -7.06 -6.61
C PHE A 110 0.76 -6.20 -7.66
N TYR A 111 0.01 -5.24 -7.17
CA TYR A 111 -0.63 -4.17 -7.93
C TYR A 111 -0.21 -2.83 -7.35
N HIS A 112 -0.22 -1.79 -8.18
CA HIS A 112 0.27 -0.48 -7.78
C HIS A 112 -0.73 0.60 -8.18
N LEU A 113 -1.09 1.46 -7.22
CA LEU A 113 -1.95 2.61 -7.42
C LEU A 113 -1.21 3.89 -7.01
N ARG A 114 -1.57 4.97 -7.64
CA ARG A 114 -1.10 6.29 -7.24
C ARG A 114 -2.08 6.90 -6.26
N GLY A 115 -1.57 7.46 -5.18
CA GLY A 115 -2.36 8.09 -4.13
C GLY A 115 -2.23 9.60 -4.13
N GLY A 116 -2.44 10.19 -2.97
CA GLY A 116 -2.29 11.62 -2.74
C GLY A 116 -1.94 11.91 -1.29
N ILE A 117 -1.62 13.16 -1.02
CA ILE A 117 -1.34 13.66 0.30
C ILE A 117 -1.81 15.11 0.44
N ASP A 118 -2.42 15.43 1.55
CA ASP A 118 -2.75 16.79 1.94
C ASP A 118 -1.99 17.13 3.23
N TYR A 119 -0.88 17.88 3.10
CA TYR A 119 -0.06 18.25 4.25
C TYR A 119 -0.79 19.14 5.25
N ALA A 120 -1.79 19.91 4.82
CA ALA A 120 -2.58 20.74 5.72
C ALA A 120 -3.42 19.91 6.69
N ARG A 121 -3.79 18.70 6.28
CA ARG A 121 -4.60 17.76 7.08
C ARG A 121 -3.78 16.81 7.94
N LEU A 122 -2.46 16.78 7.79
CA LEU A 122 -1.60 15.95 8.64
C LEU A 122 -1.62 16.45 10.08
N ASN A 123 -1.73 15.51 11.03
CA ASN A 123 -1.52 15.85 12.42
C ASN A 123 -0.05 16.21 12.69
N PHE A 124 0.22 16.84 13.84
CA PHE A 124 1.54 17.34 14.21
C PHE A 124 2.62 16.23 14.15
N MET A 125 2.32 15.04 14.61
CA MET A 125 3.26 13.91 14.63
C MET A 125 3.62 13.47 13.20
N HIS A 126 2.65 13.34 12.30
CA HIS A 126 2.88 13.00 10.89
C HIS A 126 3.65 14.10 10.16
N ARG A 127 3.36 15.39 10.43
CA ARG A 127 4.13 16.49 9.86
C ARG A 127 5.60 16.45 10.28
N THR A 128 5.87 16.24 11.57
CA THR A 128 7.23 16.17 12.11
C THR A 128 7.98 15.00 11.47
N MET A 129 7.33 13.84 11.39
CA MET A 129 7.92 12.64 10.82
C MET A 129 8.21 12.79 9.32
N MET A 130 7.29 13.38 8.56
CA MET A 130 7.50 13.67 7.14
C MET A 130 8.61 14.69 6.92
N LYS A 131 8.74 15.69 7.80
CA LYS A 131 9.86 16.64 7.76
C LYS A 131 11.20 15.93 7.96
N LEU A 132 11.30 15.08 8.99
CA LEU A 132 12.52 14.32 9.27
C LEU A 132 12.90 13.40 8.11
N LEU A 133 11.94 12.68 7.54
CA LEU A 133 12.16 11.84 6.37
C LEU A 133 12.64 12.66 5.18
N CYS A 134 11.97 13.77 4.88
CA CYS A 134 12.33 14.66 3.78
C CYS A 134 13.75 15.24 3.95
N ASP A 135 14.11 15.65 5.17
CA ASP A 135 15.45 16.16 5.48
C ASP A 135 16.54 15.10 5.36
N GLN A 136 16.21 13.82 5.71
CA GLN A 136 17.15 12.72 5.56
C GLN A 136 17.36 12.35 4.09
N VAL A 137 16.28 12.26 3.29
CA VAL A 137 16.39 11.84 1.90
C VAL A 137 16.95 12.93 0.99
N LYS A 138 16.77 14.20 1.31
CA LYS A 138 17.44 15.31 0.61
C LYS A 138 18.97 15.28 0.73
N LYS A 139 19.50 14.63 1.75
CA LYS A 139 20.96 14.44 1.93
C LYS A 139 21.54 13.36 1.02
N LYS A 140 20.70 12.49 0.45
CA LYS A 140 21.14 11.47 -0.50
C LYS A 140 21.39 12.10 -1.87
N PRO A 141 22.44 11.67 -2.60
CA PRO A 141 22.63 12.03 -3.99
C PRO A 141 21.38 11.73 -4.83
N LEU A 142 21.12 12.56 -5.85
CA LEU A 142 19.94 12.39 -6.73
C LEU A 142 19.89 11.00 -7.38
N GLU A 143 21.05 10.42 -7.68
CA GLU A 143 21.21 9.09 -8.26
C GLU A 143 20.78 7.95 -7.33
N ASP A 144 20.87 8.19 -6.01
CA ASP A 144 20.48 7.24 -4.95
C ASP A 144 19.03 7.41 -4.50
N GLN A 145 18.32 8.42 -5.02
CA GLN A 145 16.91 8.65 -4.71
C GLN A 145 16.03 7.84 -5.68
N ASP A 146 15.21 6.94 -5.12
CA ASP A 146 14.18 6.25 -5.90
C ASP A 146 13.03 7.21 -6.28
N ALA A 147 12.15 6.76 -7.17
CA ALA A 147 11.06 7.57 -7.69
C ALA A 147 10.06 7.99 -6.59
N GLU A 148 9.79 7.12 -5.61
CA GLU A 148 8.90 7.43 -4.49
C GLU A 148 9.49 8.50 -3.58
N THR A 149 10.78 8.42 -3.28
CA THR A 149 11.53 9.43 -2.53
C THR A 149 11.50 10.78 -3.23
N ARG A 150 11.73 10.82 -4.55
CA ARG A 150 11.66 12.07 -5.34
C ARG A 150 10.25 12.66 -5.33
N ALA A 151 9.22 11.83 -5.55
CA ALA A 151 7.83 12.27 -5.51
C ALA A 151 7.45 12.83 -4.14
N MET A 152 7.94 12.25 -3.05
CA MET A 152 7.74 12.73 -1.70
C MET A 152 8.39 14.11 -1.49
N ILE A 153 9.62 14.32 -1.98
CA ILE A 153 10.31 15.63 -1.89
C ILE A 153 9.57 16.69 -2.70
N GLU A 154 9.17 16.37 -3.92
CA GLU A 154 8.49 17.29 -4.84
C GLU A 154 7.10 17.72 -4.33
N THR A 155 6.41 16.83 -3.66
CA THR A 155 5.06 17.07 -3.11
C THR A 155 5.07 17.59 -1.69
N TYR A 156 6.25 17.69 -1.04
CA TYR A 156 6.37 18.13 0.36
C TYR A 156 5.73 19.51 0.58
N GLY A 157 4.88 19.58 1.60
CA GLY A 157 4.16 20.79 1.97
C GLY A 157 2.96 21.15 1.07
N LYS A 158 2.71 20.36 0.03
CA LYS A 158 1.63 20.61 -0.94
C LYS A 158 0.41 19.73 -0.66
N LYS A 159 -0.68 20.05 -1.33
CA LYS A 159 -1.83 19.16 -1.51
C LYS A 159 -1.76 18.60 -2.92
N VAL A 160 -1.69 17.28 -3.03
CA VAL A 160 -1.73 16.57 -4.31
C VAL A 160 -2.68 15.39 -4.22
N ASP A 161 -3.40 15.16 -5.31
CA ASP A 161 -4.30 14.02 -5.47
C ASP A 161 -4.08 13.43 -6.87
N PHE A 162 -3.49 12.24 -6.92
CA PHE A 162 -3.24 11.48 -8.15
C PHE A 162 -4.11 10.22 -8.19
N MET A 163 -5.16 10.15 -7.36
CA MET A 163 -6.04 8.99 -7.30
C MET A 163 -6.76 8.77 -8.63
N ASP A 164 -6.78 7.52 -9.07
CA ASP A 164 -7.52 7.07 -10.25
C ASP A 164 -8.50 5.96 -9.83
N MET A 165 -9.74 6.35 -9.61
CA MET A 165 -10.81 5.44 -9.19
C MET A 165 -11.25 4.50 -10.32
N GLY A 166 -11.00 4.85 -11.59
CA GLY A 166 -11.32 4.01 -12.75
C GLY A 166 -10.51 2.71 -12.77
N ARG A 167 -9.29 2.74 -12.25
CA ARG A 167 -8.45 1.52 -12.13
C ARG A 167 -9.04 0.46 -11.19
N LEU A 168 -9.95 0.84 -10.29
CA LEU A 168 -10.57 -0.12 -9.36
C LEU A 168 -11.54 -1.08 -10.06
N ASP A 169 -12.15 -0.68 -11.18
CA ASP A 169 -13.07 -1.55 -11.91
C ASP A 169 -12.33 -2.72 -12.55
N ASP A 170 -11.13 -2.47 -13.09
CA ASP A 170 -10.25 -3.49 -13.61
C ASP A 170 -9.68 -4.39 -12.50
N LEU A 171 -9.27 -3.79 -11.39
CA LEU A 171 -8.80 -4.54 -10.22
C LEU A 171 -9.90 -5.43 -9.63
N ALA A 172 -11.13 -4.92 -9.49
CA ALA A 172 -12.25 -5.71 -8.98
C ALA A 172 -12.52 -6.94 -9.86
N ARG A 173 -12.44 -6.79 -11.19
CA ARG A 173 -12.59 -7.92 -12.13
C ARG A 173 -11.45 -8.93 -12.04
N GLN A 174 -10.21 -8.47 -11.89
CA GLN A 174 -9.04 -9.35 -11.78
C GLN A 174 -8.99 -10.10 -10.43
N LEU A 175 -9.55 -9.48 -9.40
CA LEU A 175 -9.52 -9.98 -8.02
C LEU A 175 -10.80 -10.74 -7.64
N GLY A 176 -11.82 -10.69 -8.46
CA GLY A 176 -13.11 -11.38 -8.28
C GLY A 176 -13.06 -12.89 -8.53
#